data_b21f2fec943c71be4fa6f9d67c78dab9
#
_entry.id   b21f2fec943c71be4fa6f9d67c78dab9
#
_cell.length_a   1.000
_cell.length_b   1.000
_cell.length_c   1.000
_cell.angle_alpha   90.00
_cell.angle_beta   90.00
_cell.angle_gamma   90.00
#
_symmetry.space_group_name_H-M   'P 1'
#
loop_
_entity.id
_entity.type
_entity.pdbx_description
1 polymer ?
#
loop_
_entity_poly.entity_id
_entity_poly.type
_entity_poly.pdbx_seq_one_letter_code
_entity_poly.pdbx_strand_id
1 'polypeptide(L)' 'QRAAVTLYYYEDLPVAEIARVLGVAQGTVKSRLGRARQRLKEQLQEEDKI' A
#
# COMPACT_ATOMS: atom_id res chain seq x y z
N GLN A 1 6.12 -4.52 2.09
CA GLN A 1 4.72 -4.14 1.85
C GLN A 1 4.17 -3.29 2.98
N ARG A 2 4.44 -3.70 4.24
CA ARG A 2 4.00 -2.93 5.40
C ARG A 2 4.64 -1.55 5.40
N ALA A 3 5.92 -1.46 5.05
CA ALA A 3 6.63 -0.18 5.03
C ALA A 3 6.02 0.77 4.00
N ALA A 4 5.71 0.28 2.79
CA ALA A 4 5.11 1.11 1.76
C ALA A 4 3.73 1.63 2.18
N VAL A 5 2.90 0.76 2.77
CA VAL A 5 1.57 1.14 3.25
C VAL A 5 1.69 2.18 4.36
N THR A 6 2.59 1.97 5.32
CA THR A 6 2.79 2.89 6.42
C THR A 6 3.23 4.26 5.92
N LEU A 7 4.20 4.31 5.01
CA LEU A 7 4.70 5.57 4.47
C LEU A 7 3.63 6.32 3.69
N TYR A 8 2.80 5.58 2.95
CA TYR A 8 1.76 6.22 2.15
C TYR A 8 0.60 6.74 2.99
N TYR A 9 0.10 5.93 3.91
CA TYR A 9 -1.12 6.28 4.66
C TYR A 9 -0.86 7.02 5.96
N TYR A 10 0.24 6.74 6.65
CA TYR A 10 0.52 7.36 7.94
C TYR A 10 1.46 8.54 7.84
N GLU A 11 2.44 8.47 6.95
CA GLU A 11 3.40 9.57 6.76
C GLU A 11 2.99 10.50 5.63
N ASP A 12 1.95 10.15 4.88
CA ASP A 12 1.39 10.97 3.80
C ASP A 12 2.42 11.31 2.72
N LEU A 13 3.31 10.37 2.42
CA LEU A 13 4.34 10.56 1.41
C LEU A 13 3.84 10.17 0.02
N PRO A 14 4.21 10.93 -1.03
CA PRO A 14 3.88 10.52 -2.39
C PRO A 14 4.68 9.30 -2.82
N VAL A 15 4.15 8.58 -3.81
CA VAL A 15 4.77 7.34 -4.30
C VAL A 15 6.24 7.53 -4.67
N ALA A 16 6.58 8.65 -5.31
CA ALA A 16 7.96 8.93 -5.72
C ALA A 16 8.90 8.98 -4.51
N GLU A 17 8.47 9.60 -3.42
CA GLU A 17 9.27 9.68 -2.20
C GLU A 17 9.40 8.32 -1.52
N ILE A 18 8.31 7.55 -1.49
CA ILE A 18 8.34 6.21 -0.90
C ILE A 18 9.32 5.32 -1.67
N ALA A 19 9.29 5.38 -2.99
CA ALA A 19 10.21 4.61 -3.83
C ALA A 19 11.66 4.96 -3.52
N ARG A 20 11.94 6.25 -3.35
CA ARG A 20 13.28 6.72 -3.03
C ARG A 20 13.73 6.23 -1.64
N VAL A 21 12.86 6.36 -0.66
CA VAL A 21 13.17 5.94 0.72
C VAL A 21 13.43 4.44 0.80
N LEU A 22 12.62 3.64 0.11
CA LEU A 22 12.74 2.19 0.13
C LEU A 22 13.79 1.65 -0.86
N GLY A 23 14.28 2.50 -1.77
CA GLY A 23 15.27 2.09 -2.76
C GLY A 23 14.71 1.15 -3.82
N VAL A 24 13.45 1.33 -4.21
CA VAL A 24 12.79 0.51 -5.22
C VAL A 24 12.18 1.39 -6.31
N ALA A 25 11.75 0.77 -7.41
CA ALA A 25 11.09 1.49 -8.49
C ALA A 25 9.68 1.93 -8.06
N GLN A 26 9.21 3.05 -8.64
CA GLN A 26 7.87 3.56 -8.33
C GLN A 26 6.78 2.54 -8.66
N GLY A 27 6.95 1.80 -9.78
CA GLY A 27 6.02 0.74 -10.15
C GLY A 27 5.87 -0.33 -9.08
N THR A 28 6.99 -0.66 -8.41
CA THR A 28 6.98 -1.62 -7.31
C THR A 28 6.15 -1.10 -6.14
N VAL A 29 6.29 0.18 -5.80
CA VAL A 29 5.51 0.80 -4.73
C VAL A 29 4.02 0.77 -5.07
N LYS A 30 3.67 1.14 -6.29
CA LYS A 30 2.28 1.14 -6.74
C LYS A 30 1.67 -0.27 -6.68
N SER A 31 2.43 -1.28 -7.10
CA SER A 31 1.97 -2.67 -7.04
C SER A 31 1.72 -3.13 -5.61
N ARG A 32 2.63 -2.79 -4.70
CA ARG A 32 2.50 -3.16 -3.29
C ARG A 32 1.29 -2.48 -2.64
N LEU A 33 1.09 -1.18 -2.93
CA LEU A 33 -0.07 -0.45 -2.43
C LEU A 33 -1.37 -1.02 -2.99
N GLY A 34 -1.37 -1.39 -4.26
CA GLY A 34 -2.53 -2.00 -4.90
C GLY A 34 -2.90 -3.32 -4.27
N ARG A 35 -1.91 -4.16 -3.96
CA ARG A 35 -2.15 -5.44 -3.30
C ARG A 35 -2.69 -5.26 -1.89
N ALA A 36 -2.14 -4.29 -1.15
CA ALA A 36 -2.61 -4.02 0.20
C ALA A 36 -4.06 -3.54 0.19
N ARG A 37 -4.40 -2.68 -0.75
CA ARG A 37 -5.77 -2.19 -0.92
C ARG A 37 -6.72 -3.33 -1.28
N GLN A 38 -6.29 -4.22 -2.15
CA GLN A 38 -7.09 -5.37 -2.55
C GLN A 38 -7.38 -6.29 -1.37
N ARG A 39 -6.37 -6.54 -0.53
CA ARG A 39 -6.54 -7.37 0.67
C ARG A 39 -7.54 -6.76 1.64
N LEU A 40 -7.44 -5.45 1.85
CA LEU A 40 -8.39 -4.77 2.73
C LEU A 40 -9.81 -4.88 2.20
N LYS A 41 -9.97 -4.72 0.90
CA LYS A 41 -11.28 -4.84 0.26
C LYS A 41 -11.86 -6.24 0.43
N GLU A 42 -11.05 -7.26 0.26
CA GLU A 42 -11.48 -8.64 0.45
C GLU A 42 -11.89 -8.92 1.88
N GLN A 43 -11.13 -8.43 2.85
CA GLN A 43 -11.45 -8.60 4.27
C GLN A 43 -12.77 -7.92 4.62
N LEU A 44 -12.98 -6.71 4.12
CA LEU A 44 -14.22 -5.99 4.37
C LEU A 44 -15.42 -6.71 3.76
N GLN A 45 -15.25 -7.30 2.58
CA GLN A 45 -16.33 -8.07 1.96
C GLN A 45 -16.67 -9.33 2.76
N GLU A 46 -15.67 -9.98 3.32
CA GLU A 46 -15.92 -11.15 4.17
C GLU A 46 -16.66 -10.77 5.44
N GLU A 47 -16.32 -9.63 6.04
CA GLU A 47 -17.01 -9.14 7.23
C GLU A 47 -18.47 -8.78 6.92
N ASP A 48 -18.71 -8.23 5.74
CA ASP A 48 -20.07 -7.86 5.31
C ASP A 48 -20.96 -9.06 5.11
N LYS A 49 -20.40 -10.25 4.90
CA LYS A 49 -21.17 -11.46 4.72
C LYS A 49 -21.65 -12.09 6.00
N ILE A 50 -21.19 -11.60 7.11
CA ILE A 50 -21.63 -12.06 8.43
C ILE A 50 -22.83 -11.22 8.87
#